data_1bb569692c8726a572c3aa056c9037e7
#
_entry.id   1bb569692c8726a572c3aa056c9037e7
#
_cell.length_a   1.000
_cell.length_b   1.000
_cell.length_c   1.000
_cell.angle_alpha   90.00
_cell.angle_beta   90.00
_cell.angle_gamma   90.00
#
_symmetry.space_group_name_H-M   'P 1'
#
loop_
_entity.id
_entity.type
_entity.pdbx_description
1 polymer ?
#
loop_
_entity_poly.entity_id
_entity_poly.type
_entity_poly.pdbx_seq_one_letter_code
_entity_poly.pdbx_strand_id
1 'polypeptide(L)'
;MALERDLMEGSNYLIQNSTVFGENFGGFECLNILGDYSTLSNLLADKLHSDRSDDTKNIFTALSEYYAKVKKANKFLFIVVDEFGKVLEHAAKNNPERELYFLQKLAEFVNVPSRNIILLTTLHQNFGAYAGKLTDSQRNEWLKVKGRYKELVFSEPVEQLLYLAAEQISNTNLRYDSAAMVEILALAKRT
;
A
#
# COMPACT_ATOMS: atom_id res chain seq x y z
N MET A 1 -14.14 -2.68 5.74
CA MET A 1 -14.75 -3.90 6.37
C MET A 1 -15.05 -5.01 5.37
N ALA A 2 -15.80 -4.80 4.27
CA ALA A 2 -16.02 -5.89 3.28
C ALA A 2 -14.71 -6.28 2.57
N LEU A 3 -13.96 -5.33 2.05
CA LEU A 3 -12.69 -5.55 1.36
C LEU A 3 -11.63 -6.23 2.25
N GLU A 4 -11.57 -5.90 3.53
CA GLU A 4 -10.66 -6.55 4.49
C GLU A 4 -11.04 -8.02 4.71
N ARG A 5 -12.33 -8.34 4.76
CA ARG A 5 -12.81 -9.71 4.90
C ARG A 5 -12.50 -10.53 3.65
N ASP A 6 -12.75 -9.98 2.46
CA ASP A 6 -12.51 -10.65 1.18
C ASP A 6 -11.00 -10.87 0.96
N LEU A 7 -10.16 -9.91 1.36
CA LEU A 7 -8.70 -10.07 1.36
C LEU A 7 -8.24 -11.15 2.36
N MET A 8 -8.86 -11.23 3.53
CA MET A 8 -8.57 -12.27 4.52
C MET A 8 -9.01 -13.67 4.04
N GLU A 9 -10.18 -13.78 3.43
CA GLU A 9 -10.67 -15.05 2.88
C GLU A 9 -9.81 -15.51 1.69
N GLY A 10 -9.47 -14.61 0.76
CA GLY A 10 -8.57 -14.91 -0.35
C GLY A 10 -7.16 -15.26 0.12
N SER A 11 -6.64 -14.57 1.15
CA SER A 11 -5.33 -14.88 1.72
C SER A 11 -5.31 -16.24 2.41
N ASN A 12 -6.37 -16.61 3.13
CA ASN A 12 -6.49 -17.93 3.77
C ASN A 12 -6.53 -19.04 2.74
N TYR A 13 -7.22 -18.85 1.60
CA TYR A 13 -7.25 -19.82 0.51
C TYR A 13 -5.85 -20.02 -0.10
N LEU A 14 -5.13 -18.93 -0.38
CA LEU A 14 -3.76 -18.99 -0.91
C LEU A 14 -2.78 -19.64 0.07
N ILE A 15 -2.94 -19.39 1.37
CA ILE A 15 -2.10 -19.97 2.43
C ILE A 15 -2.31 -21.47 2.51
N GLN A 16 -3.56 -21.92 2.53
CA GLN A 16 -3.91 -23.35 2.66
C GLN A 16 -3.45 -24.18 1.45
N ASN A 17 -3.31 -23.56 0.28
CA ASN A 17 -2.92 -24.23 -0.96
C ASN A 17 -1.48 -23.93 -1.39
N SER A 18 -0.72 -23.15 -0.63
CA SER A 18 0.66 -22.76 -0.94
C SER A 18 1.66 -23.58 -0.15
N THR A 19 2.57 -24.26 -0.86
CA THR A 19 3.76 -24.91 -0.26
C THR A 19 4.84 -23.94 0.20
N VAL A 20 4.67 -22.63 -0.07
CA VAL A 20 5.63 -21.58 0.26
C VAL A 20 5.60 -21.26 1.77
N PHE A 21 4.45 -21.42 2.40
CA PHE A 21 4.28 -21.20 3.84
C PHE A 21 4.35 -22.56 4.54
N GLY A 22 5.36 -22.77 5.39
CA GLY A 22 5.56 -24.04 6.10
C GLY A 22 4.38 -24.43 7.02
N GLU A 23 4.33 -25.68 7.44
CA GLU A 23 3.22 -26.30 8.20
C GLU A 23 2.82 -25.58 9.51
N ASN A 24 3.68 -24.74 10.07
CA ASN A 24 3.44 -24.00 11.31
C ASN A 24 3.15 -22.51 11.07
N PHE A 25 2.73 -22.13 9.86
CA PHE A 25 2.47 -20.74 9.55
C PHE A 25 1.28 -20.17 10.33
N GLY A 26 1.53 -19.14 11.14
CA GLY A 26 0.55 -18.52 12.03
C GLY A 26 -0.34 -17.45 11.38
N GLY A 27 -0.22 -17.25 10.06
CA GLY A 27 -1.00 -16.25 9.33
C GLY A 27 -0.27 -14.93 9.08
N PHE A 28 -1.04 -13.90 8.80
CA PHE A 28 -0.53 -12.55 8.51
C PHE A 28 -0.90 -11.58 9.62
N GLU A 29 -0.04 -10.61 9.83
CA GLU A 29 -0.30 -9.41 10.62
C GLU A 29 -0.18 -8.21 9.70
N CYS A 30 -1.20 -7.34 9.65
CA CYS A 30 -1.24 -6.20 8.75
C CYS A 30 -1.08 -4.89 9.53
N LEU A 31 -0.06 -4.12 9.19
CA LEU A 31 0.14 -2.74 9.63
C LEU A 31 -0.33 -1.80 8.52
N ASN A 32 -1.59 -1.39 8.58
CA ASN A 32 -2.21 -0.55 7.57
C ASN A 32 -1.97 0.94 7.88
N ILE A 33 -1.39 1.64 6.93
CA ILE A 33 -1.10 3.07 6.97
C ILE A 33 -1.84 3.73 5.81
N LEU A 34 -2.64 4.74 6.09
CA LEU A 34 -3.20 5.61 5.07
C LEU A 34 -2.23 6.77 4.85
N GLY A 35 -1.73 6.91 3.64
CA GLY A 35 -0.87 8.00 3.24
C GLY A 35 -1.60 9.33 3.33
N ASP A 36 -0.93 10.31 3.92
CA ASP A 36 -1.38 11.68 4.00
C ASP A 36 -0.23 12.61 3.62
N TYR A 37 -0.50 13.91 3.52
CA TYR A 37 0.50 14.94 3.25
C TYR A 37 1.39 15.17 4.47
N SER A 38 2.15 14.14 4.82
CA SER A 38 3.02 14.03 5.99
C SER A 38 4.21 13.13 5.68
N THR A 39 5.15 13.03 6.61
CA THR A 39 6.28 12.10 6.53
C THR A 39 5.84 10.67 6.81
N LEU A 40 6.42 9.69 6.10
CA LEU A 40 6.14 8.29 6.39
C LEU A 40 6.59 7.89 7.81
N SER A 41 7.65 8.53 8.30
CA SER A 41 8.14 8.33 9.67
C SER A 41 7.08 8.67 10.72
N ASN A 42 6.38 9.81 10.56
CA ASN A 42 5.32 10.23 11.47
C ASN A 42 4.11 9.29 11.40
N LEU A 43 3.71 8.89 10.19
CA LEU A 43 2.59 7.95 10.01
C LEU A 43 2.88 6.58 10.64
N LEU A 44 4.12 6.11 10.53
CA LEU A 44 4.56 4.88 11.20
C LEU A 44 4.60 5.05 12.73
N ALA A 45 5.12 6.16 13.23
CA ALA A 45 5.16 6.45 14.67
C ALA A 45 3.76 6.41 15.29
N ASP A 46 2.77 7.03 14.62
CA ASP A 46 1.37 7.01 15.07
C ASP A 46 0.81 5.58 15.15
N LYS A 47 1.08 4.78 14.13
CA LYS A 47 0.60 3.39 14.08
C LYS A 47 1.27 2.47 15.10
N LEU A 48 2.53 2.73 15.39
CA LEU A 48 3.32 1.96 16.36
C LEU A 48 3.15 2.50 17.79
N HIS A 49 2.36 3.57 18.00
CA HIS A 49 2.20 4.28 19.28
C HIS A 49 3.55 4.66 19.89
N SER A 50 4.49 5.04 19.04
CA SER A 50 5.80 5.53 19.42
C SER A 50 5.83 7.07 19.37
N ASP A 51 6.78 7.67 20.09
CA ASP A 51 6.96 9.12 20.03
C ASP A 51 7.26 9.56 18.59
N ARG A 52 6.58 10.63 18.17
CA ARG A 52 6.92 11.36 16.93
C ARG A 52 8.24 12.08 17.13
N SER A 53 9.32 11.32 17.19
CA SER A 53 10.64 11.92 17.23
C SER A 53 11.17 12.03 15.80
N ASP A 54 11.91 13.12 15.57
CA ASP A 54 12.68 13.29 14.34
C ASP A 54 13.80 12.23 14.18
N ASP A 55 13.96 11.38 15.18
CA ASP A 55 14.98 10.34 15.18
C ASP A 55 14.46 9.06 14.49
N THR A 56 14.90 8.88 13.27
CA THR A 56 14.67 7.66 12.48
C THR A 56 14.98 6.38 13.28
N LYS A 57 15.96 6.41 14.17
CA LYS A 57 16.38 5.26 14.98
C LYS A 57 15.27 4.79 15.92
N ASN A 58 14.53 5.69 16.54
CA ASN A 58 13.43 5.35 17.45
C ASN A 58 12.32 4.62 16.72
N ILE A 59 11.98 5.03 15.50
CA ILE A 59 10.93 4.41 14.70
C ILE A 59 11.33 2.99 14.29
N PHE A 60 12.59 2.78 13.86
CA PHE A 60 13.06 1.44 13.52
C PHE A 60 13.21 0.53 14.75
N THR A 61 13.45 1.08 15.93
CA THR A 61 13.40 0.34 17.18
C THR A 61 11.98 -0.14 17.46
N ALA A 62 10.99 0.76 17.42
CA ALA A 62 9.58 0.43 17.61
C ALA A 62 9.08 -0.59 16.56
N LEU A 63 9.46 -0.42 15.29
CA LEU A 63 9.13 -1.36 14.23
C LEU A 63 9.78 -2.74 14.45
N SER A 64 11.00 -2.78 14.96
CA SER A 64 11.70 -4.03 15.30
C SER A 64 11.02 -4.76 16.46
N GLU A 65 10.60 -4.04 17.49
CA GLU A 65 9.85 -4.59 18.62
C GLU A 65 8.47 -5.11 18.18
N TYR A 66 7.77 -4.36 17.33
CA TYR A 66 6.51 -4.80 16.73
C TYR A 66 6.71 -6.09 15.92
N TYR A 67 7.72 -6.10 15.03
CA TYR A 67 8.04 -7.30 14.24
C TYR A 67 8.43 -8.50 15.12
N ALA A 68 9.16 -8.28 16.21
CA ALA A 68 9.53 -9.37 17.14
C ALA A 68 8.30 -10.08 17.72
N LYS A 69 7.22 -9.33 18.03
CA LYS A 69 5.93 -9.90 18.49
C LYS A 69 5.27 -10.72 17.38
N VAL A 70 5.25 -10.20 16.15
CA VAL A 70 4.70 -10.87 14.95
C VAL A 70 5.46 -12.16 14.66
N LYS A 71 6.78 -12.11 14.68
CA LYS A 71 7.66 -13.26 14.48
C LYS A 71 7.47 -14.35 15.56
N LYS A 72 7.30 -13.95 16.82
CA LYS A 72 7.03 -14.88 17.93
C LYS A 72 5.72 -15.65 17.74
N ALA A 73 4.74 -15.03 17.07
CA ALA A 73 3.47 -15.65 16.70
C ALA A 73 3.56 -16.47 15.40
N ASN A 74 4.76 -16.64 14.83
CA ASN A 74 5.02 -17.30 13.54
C ASN A 74 4.23 -16.72 12.37
N LYS A 75 4.01 -15.41 12.37
CA LYS A 75 3.28 -14.68 11.34
C LYS A 75 4.22 -13.92 10.39
N PHE A 76 3.70 -13.59 9.20
CA PHE A 76 4.28 -12.59 8.31
C PHE A 76 3.74 -11.20 8.65
N LEU A 77 4.59 -10.20 8.54
CA LEU A 77 4.19 -8.80 8.67
C LEU A 77 3.97 -8.19 7.28
N PHE A 78 2.75 -7.73 7.02
CA PHE A 78 2.44 -6.85 5.90
C PHE A 78 2.41 -5.42 6.39
N ILE A 79 3.27 -4.58 5.83
CA ILE A 79 3.20 -3.12 5.99
C ILE A 79 2.55 -2.59 4.72
N VAL A 80 1.33 -2.09 4.85
CA VAL A 80 0.56 -1.57 3.71
C VAL A 80 0.48 -0.06 3.84
N VAL A 81 0.97 0.66 2.83
CA VAL A 81 0.86 2.12 2.75
C VAL A 81 -0.02 2.46 1.55
N ASP A 82 -1.30 2.68 1.83
CA ASP A 82 -2.24 3.13 0.82
C ASP A 82 -2.08 4.63 0.56
N GLU A 83 -2.36 5.09 -0.65
CA GLU A 83 -2.15 6.49 -1.08
C GLU A 83 -0.72 7.01 -0.83
N PHE A 84 0.28 6.15 -1.00
CA PHE A 84 1.68 6.50 -0.78
C PHE A 84 2.16 7.70 -1.62
N GLY A 85 1.48 8.00 -2.72
CA GLY A 85 1.73 9.18 -3.54
C GLY A 85 1.70 10.50 -2.77
N LYS A 86 0.81 10.65 -1.78
CA LYS A 86 0.73 11.85 -0.92
C LYS A 86 1.99 12.03 -0.08
N VAL A 87 2.54 10.94 0.44
CA VAL A 87 3.82 10.94 1.17
C VAL A 87 4.97 11.34 0.25
N LEU A 88 5.01 10.82 -0.97
CA LEU A 88 6.03 11.17 -1.96
C LEU A 88 5.94 12.64 -2.40
N GLU A 89 4.73 13.18 -2.57
CA GLU A 89 4.52 14.59 -2.87
C GLU A 89 4.99 15.49 -1.72
N HIS A 90 4.71 15.10 -0.48
CA HIS A 90 5.21 15.79 0.69
C HIS A 90 6.74 15.75 0.75
N ALA A 91 7.34 14.57 0.54
CA ALA A 91 8.78 14.37 0.51
C ALA A 91 9.47 15.26 -0.54
N ALA A 92 8.92 15.31 -1.77
CA ALA A 92 9.50 16.10 -2.85
C ALA A 92 9.48 17.63 -2.59
N LYS A 93 8.56 18.12 -1.73
CA LYS A 93 8.41 19.54 -1.41
C LYS A 93 9.08 19.95 -0.10
N ASN A 94 9.21 19.01 0.85
CA ASN A 94 9.67 19.27 2.20
C ASN A 94 10.83 18.31 2.54
N ASN A 95 12.04 18.77 2.53
CA ASN A 95 13.25 18.01 2.90
C ASN A 95 13.34 16.61 2.20
N PRO A 96 13.47 16.58 0.86
CA PRO A 96 13.48 15.32 0.11
C PRO A 96 14.62 14.38 0.51
N GLU A 97 15.76 14.89 0.92
CA GLU A 97 16.92 14.07 1.29
C GLU A 97 16.66 13.23 2.54
N ARG A 98 16.01 13.81 3.53
CA ARG A 98 15.64 13.12 4.77
C ARG A 98 14.60 12.03 4.52
N GLU A 99 13.57 12.35 3.74
CA GLU A 99 12.52 11.39 3.40
C GLU A 99 13.06 10.24 2.56
N LEU A 100 13.91 10.53 1.58
CA LEU A 100 14.57 9.50 0.77
C LEU A 100 15.45 8.59 1.62
N TYR A 101 16.19 9.15 2.57
CA TYR A 101 16.99 8.36 3.51
C TYR A 101 16.11 7.41 4.34
N PHE A 102 14.96 7.92 4.84
CA PHE A 102 14.02 7.09 5.59
C PHE A 102 13.44 5.95 4.74
N LEU A 103 13.00 6.25 3.50
CA LEU A 103 12.48 5.25 2.56
C LEU A 103 13.52 4.20 2.21
N GLN A 104 14.78 4.63 2.02
CA GLN A 104 15.89 3.70 1.80
C GLN A 104 16.08 2.77 3.00
N LYS A 105 16.11 3.32 4.21
CA LYS A 105 16.25 2.54 5.44
C LYS A 105 15.09 1.57 5.66
N LEU A 106 13.88 1.97 5.31
CA LEU A 106 12.70 1.10 5.38
C LEU A 106 12.84 -0.07 4.39
N ALA A 107 13.25 0.20 3.16
CA ALA A 107 13.51 -0.85 2.17
C ALA A 107 14.61 -1.81 2.64
N GLU A 108 15.70 -1.29 3.20
CA GLU A 108 16.77 -2.12 3.79
C GLU A 108 16.26 -2.96 4.95
N PHE A 109 15.41 -2.39 5.81
CA PHE A 109 14.81 -3.11 6.94
C PHE A 109 13.91 -4.27 6.49
N VAL A 110 13.08 -4.04 5.48
CA VAL A 110 12.15 -5.05 4.95
C VAL A 110 12.88 -6.15 4.19
N ASN A 111 13.90 -5.79 3.39
CA ASN A 111 14.59 -6.72 2.50
C ASN A 111 15.65 -7.61 3.19
N VAL A 112 15.68 -7.66 4.52
CA VAL A 112 16.56 -8.62 5.24
C VAL A 112 16.04 -10.04 5.01
N PRO A 113 16.84 -10.97 4.43
CA PRO A 113 16.35 -12.29 4.03
C PRO A 113 15.78 -13.16 5.16
N SER A 114 16.15 -12.88 6.42
CA SER A 114 15.65 -13.60 7.60
C SER A 114 14.37 -13.02 8.17
N ARG A 115 13.81 -11.98 7.54
CA ARG A 115 12.58 -11.33 7.98
C ARG A 115 11.42 -11.69 7.07
N ASN A 116 10.33 -12.09 7.69
CA ASN A 116 9.06 -12.34 7.00
C ASN A 116 8.24 -11.04 6.97
N ILE A 117 8.70 -10.05 6.20
CA ILE A 117 8.06 -8.74 6.05
C ILE A 117 7.85 -8.45 4.58
N ILE A 118 6.67 -7.96 4.25
CA ILE A 118 6.33 -7.44 2.93
C ILE A 118 5.87 -6.00 3.08
N LEU A 119 6.47 -5.09 2.33
CA LEU A 119 6.02 -3.71 2.21
C LEU A 119 5.27 -3.56 0.88
N LEU A 120 4.00 -3.21 0.97
CA LEU A 120 3.14 -2.91 -0.17
C LEU A 120 2.75 -1.44 -0.14
N THR A 121 2.94 -0.74 -1.24
CA THR A 121 2.54 0.66 -1.38
C THR A 121 1.69 0.85 -2.62
N THR A 122 0.60 1.63 -2.54
CA THR A 122 -0.21 1.97 -3.70
C THR A 122 0.09 3.37 -4.21
N LEU A 123 0.12 3.52 -5.51
CA LEU A 123 0.42 4.77 -6.21
C LEU A 123 -0.57 4.98 -7.37
N HIS A 124 -1.01 6.22 -7.57
CA HIS A 124 -1.84 6.58 -8.73
C HIS A 124 -1.02 6.81 -10.01
N GLN A 125 0.27 7.04 -9.88
CA GLN A 125 1.21 7.23 -10.98
C GLN A 125 2.55 6.57 -10.64
N ASN A 126 3.42 6.39 -11.65
CA ASN A 126 4.71 5.77 -11.40
C ASN A 126 5.56 6.59 -10.40
N PHE A 127 6.41 5.91 -9.64
CA PHE A 127 7.24 6.50 -8.61
C PHE A 127 8.10 7.68 -9.10
N GLY A 128 8.59 7.61 -10.35
CA GLY A 128 9.42 8.65 -10.95
C GLY A 128 8.67 9.96 -11.23
N ALA A 129 7.35 9.91 -11.42
CA ALA A 129 6.55 11.10 -11.70
C ALA A 129 6.54 12.10 -10.53
N TYR A 130 6.68 11.61 -9.30
CA TYR A 130 6.75 12.46 -8.10
C TYR A 130 8.07 13.25 -7.99
N ALA A 131 9.10 12.87 -8.75
CA ALA A 131 10.41 13.53 -8.77
C ALA A 131 10.49 14.79 -9.65
N GLY A 132 9.40 15.21 -10.28
CA GLY A 132 9.40 16.26 -11.32
C GLY A 132 9.91 17.63 -10.86
N LYS A 133 9.84 17.96 -9.57
CA LYS A 133 10.30 19.24 -9.00
C LYS A 133 11.65 19.16 -8.30
N LEU A 134 12.30 18.01 -8.30
CA LEU A 134 13.58 17.80 -7.65
C LEU A 134 14.73 18.29 -8.53
N THR A 135 15.82 18.70 -7.89
CA THR A 135 17.10 18.95 -8.57
C THR A 135 17.65 17.65 -9.17
N ASP A 136 18.59 17.74 -10.11
CA ASP A 136 19.17 16.54 -10.74
C ASP A 136 19.85 15.63 -9.72
N SER A 137 20.53 16.19 -8.71
CA SER A 137 21.14 15.41 -7.63
C SER A 137 20.09 14.66 -6.81
N GLN A 138 19.02 15.34 -6.40
CA GLN A 138 17.93 14.74 -5.63
C GLN A 138 17.17 13.71 -6.47
N ARG A 139 17.00 13.95 -7.76
CA ARG A 139 16.38 12.99 -8.69
C ARG A 139 17.19 11.70 -8.82
N ASN A 140 18.51 11.80 -8.84
CA ASN A 140 19.37 10.63 -8.86
C ASN A 140 19.23 9.80 -7.58
N GLU A 141 19.17 10.42 -6.41
CA GLU A 141 18.90 9.71 -5.15
C GLU A 141 17.49 9.09 -5.14
N TRP A 142 16.49 9.79 -5.68
CA TRP A 142 15.13 9.27 -5.83
C TRP A 142 15.08 8.00 -6.67
N LEU A 143 15.81 7.97 -7.78
CA LEU A 143 15.91 6.79 -8.64
C LEU A 143 16.61 5.61 -7.95
N LYS A 144 17.60 5.86 -7.09
CA LYS A 144 18.24 4.82 -6.28
C LYS A 144 17.25 4.20 -5.28
N VAL A 145 16.43 5.02 -4.63
CA VAL A 145 15.35 4.54 -3.74
C VAL A 145 14.33 3.74 -4.55
N LYS A 146 13.87 4.26 -5.70
CA LYS A 146 12.98 3.53 -6.61
C LYS A 146 13.51 2.14 -6.95
N GLY A 147 14.80 2.00 -7.22
CA GLY A 147 15.43 0.72 -7.57
C GLY A 147 15.37 -0.35 -6.47
N ARG A 148 15.00 0.02 -5.23
CA ARG A 148 14.80 -0.93 -4.12
C ARG A 148 13.37 -1.46 -4.03
N TYR A 149 12.45 -0.88 -4.79
CA TYR A 149 11.03 -1.26 -4.84
C TYR A 149 10.74 -1.94 -6.18
N LYS A 150 9.96 -3.01 -6.14
CA LYS A 150 9.42 -3.63 -7.35
C LYS A 150 8.10 -2.97 -7.71
N GLU A 151 8.07 -2.32 -8.86
CA GLU A 151 6.85 -1.69 -9.37
C GLU A 151 6.02 -2.72 -10.14
N LEU A 152 4.74 -2.84 -9.77
CA LEU A 152 3.74 -3.62 -10.47
C LEU A 152 2.69 -2.65 -11.02
N VAL A 153 2.50 -2.67 -12.33
CA VAL A 153 1.50 -1.81 -12.99
C VAL A 153 0.24 -2.64 -13.19
N PHE A 154 -0.88 -2.14 -12.64
CA PHE A 154 -2.20 -2.69 -12.93
C PHE A 154 -2.81 -1.87 -14.06
N SER A 155 -3.02 -2.49 -15.19
CA SER A 155 -3.66 -1.90 -16.36
C SER A 155 -4.72 -2.87 -16.85
N GLU A 156 -5.93 -2.71 -16.32
CA GLU A 156 -7.06 -3.50 -16.78
C GLU A 156 -7.70 -2.85 -18.00
N PRO A 157 -8.08 -3.63 -19.03
CA PRO A 157 -8.88 -3.14 -20.14
C PRO A 157 -10.19 -2.53 -19.64
N VAL A 158 -10.60 -1.42 -20.26
CA VAL A 158 -11.83 -0.70 -19.87
C VAL A 158 -13.05 -1.62 -19.91
N GLU A 159 -13.08 -2.55 -20.85
CA GLU A 159 -14.13 -3.55 -21.01
C GLU A 159 -14.26 -4.45 -19.76
N GLN A 160 -13.13 -4.87 -19.17
CA GLN A 160 -13.14 -5.67 -17.94
C GLN A 160 -13.63 -4.85 -16.74
N LEU A 161 -13.21 -3.59 -16.63
CA LEU A 161 -13.69 -2.70 -15.56
C LEU A 161 -15.20 -2.46 -15.67
N LEU A 162 -15.71 -2.26 -16.90
CA LEU A 162 -17.15 -2.11 -17.16
C LEU A 162 -17.92 -3.39 -16.83
N TYR A 163 -17.36 -4.57 -17.18
CA TYR A 163 -17.95 -5.85 -16.85
C TYR A 163 -18.07 -6.05 -15.33
N LEU A 164 -16.98 -5.82 -14.59
CA LEU A 164 -16.97 -5.91 -13.12
C LEU A 164 -17.94 -4.93 -12.46
N ALA A 165 -18.02 -3.70 -12.98
CA ALA A 165 -18.96 -2.71 -12.49
C ALA A 165 -20.41 -3.14 -12.74
N ALA A 166 -20.71 -3.66 -13.94
CA ALA A 166 -22.03 -4.16 -14.28
C ALA A 166 -22.43 -5.37 -13.42
N GLU A 167 -21.50 -6.28 -13.14
CA GLU A 167 -21.73 -7.43 -12.28
C GLU A 167 -22.02 -6.99 -10.83
N GLN A 168 -21.26 -6.03 -10.29
CA GLN A 168 -21.53 -5.47 -8.97
C GLN A 168 -22.90 -4.80 -8.89
N ILE A 169 -23.31 -4.06 -9.91
CA ILE A 169 -24.62 -3.43 -9.99
C ILE A 169 -25.73 -4.47 -10.05
N SER A 170 -25.55 -5.54 -10.83
CA SER A 170 -26.55 -6.60 -10.97
C SER A 170 -26.70 -7.46 -9.71
N ASN A 171 -25.61 -7.64 -8.95
CA ASN A 171 -25.59 -8.41 -7.71
C ASN A 171 -26.09 -7.60 -6.50
N THR A 172 -26.10 -6.26 -6.58
CA THR A 172 -26.81 -5.44 -5.61
C THR A 172 -28.28 -5.46 -5.96
N ASN A 173 -29.15 -5.97 -5.07
CA ASN A 173 -30.63 -5.92 -5.22
C ASN A 173 -31.14 -4.47 -5.15
N LEU A 174 -30.54 -3.57 -5.91
CA LEU A 174 -31.00 -2.20 -6.08
C LEU A 174 -32.32 -2.25 -6.89
N ARG A 175 -33.45 -2.00 -6.23
CA ARG A 175 -34.70 -1.71 -6.92
C ARG A 175 -34.53 -0.33 -7.56
N TYR A 176 -34.15 -0.31 -8.82
CA TYR A 176 -34.18 0.93 -9.60
C TYR A 176 -35.62 1.40 -9.75
N ASP A 177 -35.86 2.66 -9.42
CA ASP A 177 -37.09 3.34 -9.83
C ASP A 177 -37.14 3.32 -11.37
N SER A 178 -38.25 2.89 -11.92
CA SER A 178 -38.45 2.77 -13.37
C SER A 178 -38.21 4.10 -14.11
N ALA A 179 -38.43 5.23 -13.46
CA ALA A 179 -38.17 6.56 -13.99
C ALA A 179 -36.69 6.86 -14.15
N ALA A 180 -35.88 6.53 -13.14
CA ALA A 180 -34.42 6.70 -13.19
C ALA A 180 -33.79 5.82 -14.28
N MET A 181 -34.28 4.60 -14.49
CA MET A 181 -33.79 3.70 -15.53
C MET A 181 -34.08 4.24 -16.95
N VAL A 182 -35.22 4.84 -17.18
CA VAL A 182 -35.57 5.49 -18.45
C VAL A 182 -34.64 6.67 -18.74
N GLU A 183 -34.28 7.44 -17.72
CA GLU A 183 -33.41 8.60 -17.86
C GLU A 183 -31.96 8.17 -18.17
N ILE A 184 -31.45 7.13 -17.49
CA ILE A 184 -30.13 6.53 -17.76
C ILE A 184 -30.04 5.98 -19.19
N LEU A 185 -31.06 5.25 -19.63
CA LEU A 185 -31.12 4.71 -21.00
C LEU A 185 -31.24 5.81 -22.07
N ALA A 186 -31.91 6.92 -21.76
CA ALA A 186 -31.98 8.07 -22.65
C ALA A 186 -30.62 8.79 -22.76
N LEU A 187 -29.86 8.89 -21.69
CA LEU A 187 -28.49 9.44 -21.69
C LEU A 187 -27.51 8.55 -22.45
N ALA A 188 -27.57 7.23 -22.24
CA ALA A 188 -26.71 6.27 -22.95
C ALA A 188 -26.95 6.19 -24.46
N LYS A 189 -28.11 6.60 -24.97
CA LYS A 189 -28.41 6.68 -26.42
C LYS A 189 -27.94 7.99 -27.09
N ARG A 190 -27.46 8.94 -26.30
CA ARG A 190 -26.97 10.25 -26.81
C ARG A 190 -25.45 10.29 -27.00
N THR A 191 -24.74 9.25 -26.57
CA THR A 191 -23.32 9.00 -26.81
C THR A 191 -23.12 8.04 -27.96
#